data_a10a82a866e106166f73ad98edcd53e1
#
_entry.id   a10a82a866e106166f73ad98edcd53e1
#
_cell.length_a   1.000
_cell.length_b   1.000
_cell.length_c   1.000
_cell.angle_alpha   90.00
_cell.angle_beta   90.00
_cell.angle_gamma   90.00
#
_symmetry.space_group_name_H-M   'P 1'
#
loop_
_entity.id
_entity.type
_entity.pdbx_description
1 polymer ?
#
loop_
_entity_poly.entity_id
_entity_poly.type
_entity_poly.pdbx_seq_one_letter_code
_entity_poly.pdbx_strand_id
1 'polypeptide(L)'
;MSIKISVRNSLNTKQVKNHVFFTNKDFQINEISKLPISKFSDFIKKSVSTNDLNHKDFLSLDINASQKVILVKILNNQSPLEIEKIGAKFYTYLKTNLYLKTTFYEQNIRSSFPKNKLFFDQFAQGLQLKSYEFNKYKSKSKEKKFDIEVLNKNKTFKFNNDKKYRSLIEGTNLTKDLVSEPGNILHPDEYAKRLLKLRKFGLKVDVFDKKKLKKLGMNALLGVGQGSIRGSYLVTLEWKGSRSKKKPLAFVGKGVCFDTG
;
A
#
# COMPACT_ATOMS: atom_id res chain seq x y z
N MET A 1 7.28 -4.12 -7.06
CA MET A 1 5.84 -4.08 -6.68
C MET A 1 5.05 -4.85 -7.72
N SER A 2 4.25 -5.79 -7.31
CA SER A 2 3.41 -6.61 -8.19
C SER A 2 2.12 -5.89 -8.68
N ILE A 3 1.87 -4.65 -8.25
CA ILE A 3 0.66 -3.89 -8.57
C ILE A 3 1.00 -2.57 -9.27
N LYS A 4 0.27 -2.27 -10.35
CA LYS A 4 0.30 -1.00 -11.08
C LYS A 4 -1.07 -0.36 -11.02
N ILE A 5 -1.15 0.90 -10.62
CA ILE A 5 -2.39 1.68 -10.63
C ILE A 5 -2.25 2.80 -11.65
N SER A 6 -3.21 2.93 -12.54
CA SER A 6 -3.21 3.95 -13.60
C SER A 6 -4.59 4.59 -13.77
N VAL A 7 -4.60 5.85 -14.17
CA VAL A 7 -5.83 6.59 -14.50
C VAL A 7 -5.92 6.74 -16.01
N ARG A 8 -7.08 6.42 -16.59
CA ARG A 8 -7.36 6.54 -18.02
C ARG A 8 -8.59 7.39 -18.27
N ASN A 9 -8.53 8.27 -19.24
CA ASN A 9 -9.65 9.13 -19.61
C ASN A 9 -10.65 8.46 -20.58
N SER A 10 -10.19 7.44 -21.30
CA SER A 10 -11.03 6.63 -22.19
C SER A 10 -10.67 5.16 -22.07
N LEU A 11 -11.67 4.32 -22.20
CA LEU A 11 -11.52 2.87 -22.22
C LEU A 11 -12.71 2.26 -22.96
N ASN A 12 -12.44 1.27 -23.81
CA ASN A 12 -13.51 0.47 -24.38
C ASN A 12 -14.05 -0.48 -23.30
N THR A 13 -15.20 -0.15 -22.74
CA THR A 13 -15.81 -0.90 -21.63
C THR A 13 -16.22 -2.32 -22.02
N LYS A 14 -16.39 -2.61 -23.33
CA LYS A 14 -16.64 -3.97 -23.82
C LYS A 14 -15.41 -4.90 -23.67
N GLN A 15 -14.21 -4.33 -23.57
CA GLN A 15 -12.95 -5.06 -23.37
C GLN A 15 -12.56 -5.22 -21.90
N VAL A 16 -13.30 -4.57 -20.98
CA VAL A 16 -13.06 -4.71 -19.55
C VAL A 16 -13.56 -6.07 -19.08
N LYS A 17 -12.65 -6.87 -18.52
CA LYS A 17 -12.98 -8.19 -17.98
C LYS A 17 -13.58 -8.13 -16.56
N ASN A 18 -13.00 -7.30 -15.69
CA ASN A 18 -13.41 -7.19 -14.29
C ASN A 18 -13.75 -5.75 -13.95
N HIS A 19 -15.03 -5.47 -13.81
CA HIS A 19 -15.55 -4.17 -13.39
C HIS A 19 -15.64 -4.14 -11.86
N VAL A 20 -15.07 -3.14 -11.19
CA VAL A 20 -15.08 -3.03 -9.73
C VAL A 20 -15.90 -1.81 -9.31
N PHE A 21 -16.81 -2.03 -8.37
CA PHE A 21 -17.66 -0.99 -7.81
C PHE A 21 -17.67 -1.04 -6.29
N PHE A 22 -17.54 0.12 -5.68
CA PHE A 22 -17.81 0.29 -4.26
C PHE A 22 -19.32 0.32 -4.02
N THR A 23 -19.74 -0.31 -2.95
CA THR A 23 -21.14 -0.49 -2.58
C THR A 23 -21.36 -0.17 -1.11
N ASN A 24 -22.60 0.02 -0.72
CA ASN A 24 -22.98 0.12 0.68
C ASN A 24 -22.91 -1.28 1.38
N LYS A 25 -23.37 -1.34 2.64
CA LYS A 25 -23.41 -2.56 3.45
C LYS A 25 -24.25 -3.69 2.81
N ASP A 26 -25.23 -3.35 2.00
CA ASP A 26 -26.17 -4.29 1.34
C ASP A 26 -25.77 -4.59 -0.11
N PHE A 27 -24.53 -4.33 -0.48
CA PHE A 27 -23.97 -4.48 -1.83
C PHE A 27 -24.72 -3.71 -2.94
N GLN A 28 -25.38 -2.63 -2.60
CA GLN A 28 -26.05 -1.75 -3.56
C GLN A 28 -25.08 -0.74 -4.15
N ILE A 29 -25.10 -0.58 -5.47
CA ILE A 29 -24.27 0.37 -6.22
C ILE A 29 -25.02 1.70 -6.32
N ASN A 30 -24.40 2.79 -5.85
CA ASN A 30 -24.94 4.12 -6.03
C ASN A 30 -24.93 4.52 -7.50
N GLU A 31 -26.06 5.14 -7.98
CA GLU A 31 -26.19 5.67 -9.34
C GLU A 31 -25.85 4.65 -10.46
N ILE A 32 -26.21 3.37 -10.28
CA ILE A 32 -25.90 2.30 -11.24
C ILE A 32 -26.36 2.62 -12.67
N SER A 33 -27.45 3.40 -12.83
CA SER A 33 -27.98 3.83 -14.14
C SER A 33 -26.99 4.66 -14.97
N LYS A 34 -26.06 5.34 -14.31
CA LYS A 34 -25.03 6.15 -14.95
C LYS A 34 -23.73 5.40 -15.26
N LEU A 35 -23.66 4.13 -14.88
CA LEU A 35 -22.45 3.31 -15.01
C LEU A 35 -22.50 2.42 -16.26
N PRO A 36 -21.34 2.00 -16.80
CA PRO A 36 -21.28 1.17 -18.03
C PRO A 36 -22.01 -0.17 -17.94
N ILE A 37 -22.32 -0.59 -16.72
CA ILE A 37 -23.02 -1.86 -16.43
C ILE A 37 -24.52 -1.66 -16.19
N SER A 38 -25.07 -0.50 -16.46
CA SER A 38 -26.49 -0.15 -16.17
C SER A 38 -27.49 -1.16 -16.74
N LYS A 39 -27.22 -1.71 -17.91
CA LYS A 39 -28.05 -2.76 -18.55
C LYS A 39 -28.13 -4.06 -17.75
N PHE A 40 -27.23 -4.28 -16.79
CA PHE A 40 -27.21 -5.46 -15.92
C PHE A 40 -27.75 -5.17 -14.52
N SER A 41 -28.35 -3.98 -14.30
CA SER A 41 -28.75 -3.55 -12.95
C SER A 41 -29.71 -4.55 -12.27
N ASP A 42 -30.69 -5.06 -12.99
CA ASP A 42 -31.70 -5.98 -12.43
C ASP A 42 -31.10 -7.36 -12.15
N PHE A 43 -30.24 -7.86 -13.04
CA PHE A 43 -29.45 -9.07 -12.81
C PHE A 43 -28.59 -8.93 -11.55
N ILE A 44 -27.87 -7.82 -11.39
CA ILE A 44 -27.02 -7.58 -10.22
C ILE A 44 -27.85 -7.53 -8.93
N LYS A 45 -28.98 -6.79 -8.93
CA LYS A 45 -29.90 -6.72 -7.78
C LYS A 45 -30.43 -8.10 -7.38
N LYS A 46 -30.92 -8.87 -8.36
CA LYS A 46 -31.41 -10.23 -8.13
C LYS A 46 -30.30 -11.14 -7.60
N SER A 47 -29.12 -11.10 -8.18
CA SER A 47 -27.97 -11.89 -7.72
C SER A 47 -27.53 -11.51 -6.30
N VAL A 48 -27.57 -10.23 -5.94
CA VAL A 48 -27.29 -9.77 -4.58
C VAL A 48 -28.32 -10.33 -3.60
N SER A 49 -29.62 -10.29 -3.93
CA SER A 49 -30.69 -10.76 -3.03
C SER A 49 -30.71 -12.29 -2.82
N THR A 50 -30.14 -13.06 -3.76
CA THR A 50 -30.11 -14.54 -3.68
C THR A 50 -28.82 -15.10 -3.06
N ASN A 51 -27.80 -14.28 -2.87
CA ASN A 51 -26.55 -14.70 -2.26
C ASN A 51 -26.58 -14.53 -0.73
N ASP A 52 -25.97 -15.47 0.00
CA ASP A 52 -25.63 -15.23 1.39
C ASP A 52 -24.48 -14.21 1.44
N LEU A 53 -24.80 -13.03 1.96
CA LEU A 53 -23.90 -11.88 2.06
C LEU A 53 -23.30 -11.74 3.46
N ASN A 54 -23.65 -12.62 4.40
CA ASN A 54 -23.12 -12.61 5.75
C ASN A 54 -21.59 -12.78 5.70
N HIS A 55 -20.89 -11.92 6.42
CA HIS A 55 -19.43 -11.95 6.53
C HIS A 55 -18.64 -11.75 5.23
N LYS A 56 -19.30 -11.41 4.10
CA LYS A 56 -18.60 -11.09 2.85
C LYS A 56 -18.23 -9.61 2.78
N ASP A 57 -16.96 -9.34 2.47
CA ASP A 57 -16.48 -7.99 2.12
C ASP A 57 -16.53 -7.76 0.59
N PHE A 58 -16.52 -8.85 -0.20
CA PHE A 58 -16.47 -8.83 -1.66
C PHE A 58 -17.44 -9.84 -2.26
N LEU A 59 -18.07 -9.46 -3.36
CA LEU A 59 -18.92 -10.34 -4.16
C LEU A 59 -18.54 -10.24 -5.64
N SER A 60 -18.35 -11.38 -6.31
CA SER A 60 -18.05 -11.44 -7.75
C SER A 60 -19.21 -12.09 -8.47
N LEU A 61 -19.69 -11.44 -9.53
CA LEU A 61 -20.82 -11.89 -10.35
C LEU A 61 -20.39 -11.93 -11.82
N ASP A 62 -20.64 -13.03 -12.50
CA ASP A 62 -20.48 -13.14 -13.95
C ASP A 62 -21.66 -12.47 -14.65
N ILE A 63 -21.44 -11.38 -15.36
CA ILE A 63 -22.49 -10.67 -16.11
C ILE A 63 -22.63 -11.15 -17.55
N ASN A 64 -21.63 -11.84 -18.04
CA ASN A 64 -21.61 -12.61 -19.29
C ASN A 64 -20.37 -13.51 -19.33
N ALA A 65 -20.16 -14.27 -20.41
CA ALA A 65 -19.06 -15.24 -20.55
C ALA A 65 -17.64 -14.63 -20.43
N SER A 66 -17.47 -13.32 -20.60
CA SER A 66 -16.16 -12.66 -20.63
C SER A 66 -15.98 -11.56 -19.59
N GLN A 67 -17.05 -11.16 -18.89
CA GLN A 67 -17.03 -10.00 -17.99
C GLN A 67 -17.63 -10.33 -16.63
N LYS A 68 -16.98 -9.80 -15.60
CA LYS A 68 -17.40 -9.91 -14.20
C LYS A 68 -17.62 -8.53 -13.59
N VAL A 69 -18.52 -8.48 -12.63
CA VAL A 69 -18.66 -7.36 -11.70
C VAL A 69 -18.17 -7.81 -10.34
N ILE A 70 -17.28 -7.04 -9.75
CA ILE A 70 -16.78 -7.23 -8.40
C ILE A 70 -17.32 -6.10 -7.55
N LEU A 71 -18.10 -6.44 -6.55
CA LEU A 71 -18.66 -5.51 -5.58
C LEU A 71 -17.78 -5.48 -4.34
N VAL A 72 -17.42 -4.30 -3.89
CA VAL A 72 -16.60 -4.05 -2.71
C VAL A 72 -17.46 -3.36 -1.66
N LYS A 73 -17.79 -4.08 -0.59
CA LYS A 73 -18.61 -3.55 0.50
C LYS A 73 -17.83 -2.53 1.32
N ILE A 74 -18.42 -1.35 1.48
CA ILE A 74 -17.89 -0.28 2.31
C ILE A 74 -18.97 0.15 3.31
N LEU A 75 -18.57 0.31 4.55
CA LEU A 75 -19.44 0.82 5.60
C LEU A 75 -19.34 2.35 5.67
N ASN A 76 -20.41 2.99 6.14
CA ASN A 76 -20.40 4.43 6.38
C ASN A 76 -19.43 4.79 7.52
N ASN A 77 -18.85 5.98 7.45
CA ASN A 77 -18.00 6.56 8.51
C ASN A 77 -16.74 5.75 8.86
N GLN A 78 -16.19 5.01 7.91
CA GLN A 78 -14.93 4.31 8.12
C GLN A 78 -13.75 5.28 8.25
N SER A 79 -12.88 4.98 9.21
CA SER A 79 -11.61 5.68 9.39
C SER A 79 -10.65 5.41 8.22
N PRO A 80 -9.65 6.27 7.99
CA PRO A 80 -8.61 6.03 6.98
C PRO A 80 -7.93 4.65 7.12
N LEU A 81 -7.71 4.18 8.34
CA LEU A 81 -7.10 2.88 8.61
C LEU A 81 -8.03 1.71 8.22
N GLU A 82 -9.33 1.84 8.43
CA GLU A 82 -10.29 0.81 8.02
C GLU A 82 -10.39 0.73 6.50
N ILE A 83 -10.38 1.87 5.81
CA ILE A 83 -10.35 1.93 4.35
C ILE A 83 -9.06 1.26 3.81
N GLU A 84 -7.91 1.55 4.41
CA GLU A 84 -6.63 0.91 4.09
C GLU A 84 -6.70 -0.61 4.27
N LYS A 85 -7.27 -1.08 5.39
CA LYS A 85 -7.46 -2.51 5.64
C LYS A 85 -8.33 -3.19 4.57
N ILE A 86 -9.39 -2.54 4.10
CA ILE A 86 -10.21 -3.07 3.00
C ILE A 86 -9.40 -3.15 1.71
N GLY A 87 -8.59 -2.14 1.40
CA GLY A 87 -7.67 -2.18 0.26
C GLY A 87 -6.70 -3.36 0.33
N ALA A 88 -6.14 -3.63 1.51
CA ALA A 88 -5.26 -4.77 1.74
C ALA A 88 -5.98 -6.13 1.56
N LYS A 89 -7.20 -6.26 2.10
CA LYS A 89 -8.04 -7.44 1.90
C LYS A 89 -8.40 -7.63 0.41
N PHE A 90 -8.69 -6.53 -0.29
CA PHE A 90 -9.02 -6.58 -1.71
C PHE A 90 -7.85 -7.06 -2.56
N TYR A 91 -6.62 -6.66 -2.26
CA TYR A 91 -5.45 -7.23 -2.91
C TYR A 91 -5.36 -8.75 -2.74
N THR A 92 -5.61 -9.25 -1.52
CA THR A 92 -5.65 -10.70 -1.26
C THR A 92 -6.74 -11.37 -2.10
N TYR A 93 -7.92 -10.76 -2.17
CA TYR A 93 -9.03 -11.26 -2.98
C TYR A 93 -8.68 -11.32 -4.49
N LEU A 94 -8.04 -10.27 -5.03
CA LEU A 94 -7.56 -10.26 -6.41
C LEU A 94 -6.53 -11.38 -6.67
N LYS A 95 -5.60 -11.57 -5.72
CA LYS A 95 -4.53 -12.58 -5.82
C LYS A 95 -5.08 -14.00 -5.80
N THR A 96 -6.02 -14.30 -4.90
CA THR A 96 -6.67 -15.61 -4.77
C THR A 96 -7.47 -15.96 -6.02
N ASN A 97 -8.22 -15.01 -6.58
CA ASN A 97 -9.09 -15.23 -7.73
C ASN A 97 -8.39 -14.98 -9.08
N LEU A 98 -7.11 -14.61 -9.09
CA LEU A 98 -6.32 -14.30 -10.28
C LEU A 98 -6.94 -13.20 -11.16
N TYR A 99 -7.56 -12.20 -10.55
CA TYR A 99 -8.10 -11.03 -11.25
C TYR A 99 -6.98 -10.03 -11.57
N LEU A 100 -6.16 -10.37 -12.56
CA LEU A 100 -4.93 -9.65 -12.89
C LEU A 100 -5.17 -8.22 -13.41
N LYS A 101 -6.31 -7.99 -14.05
CA LYS A 101 -6.68 -6.66 -14.55
C LYS A 101 -8.08 -6.29 -14.09
N THR A 102 -8.19 -5.15 -13.41
CA THR A 102 -9.45 -4.64 -12.86
C THR A 102 -9.64 -3.17 -13.18
N THR A 103 -10.89 -2.77 -13.39
CA THR A 103 -11.23 -1.38 -13.71
C THR A 103 -12.22 -0.82 -12.72
N PHE A 104 -11.83 0.25 -12.05
CA PHE A 104 -12.67 1.10 -11.22
C PHE A 104 -13.22 2.27 -12.03
N TYR A 105 -14.28 2.88 -11.55
CA TYR A 105 -14.97 3.99 -12.19
C TYR A 105 -15.00 5.21 -11.28
N GLU A 106 -14.39 6.30 -11.72
CA GLU A 106 -14.34 7.57 -10.98
C GLU A 106 -15.71 8.01 -10.50
N GLN A 107 -16.71 7.87 -11.35
CA GLN A 107 -18.09 8.24 -11.05
C GLN A 107 -18.65 7.47 -9.84
N ASN A 108 -18.38 6.14 -9.75
CA ASN A 108 -18.78 5.35 -8.60
C ASN A 108 -17.97 5.72 -7.35
N ILE A 109 -16.66 5.98 -7.48
CA ILE A 109 -15.82 6.41 -6.36
C ILE A 109 -16.40 7.69 -5.75
N ARG A 110 -16.74 8.68 -6.57
CA ARG A 110 -17.28 9.98 -6.12
C ARG A 110 -18.68 9.87 -5.54
N SER A 111 -19.58 9.12 -6.17
CA SER A 111 -20.95 8.97 -5.67
C SER A 111 -21.01 8.16 -4.36
N SER A 112 -20.08 7.23 -4.17
CA SER A 112 -20.00 6.46 -2.93
C SER A 112 -19.34 7.23 -1.77
N PHE A 113 -18.42 8.18 -2.07
CA PHE A 113 -17.64 8.91 -1.05
C PHE A 113 -17.57 10.41 -1.33
N PRO A 114 -18.71 11.11 -1.39
CA PRO A 114 -18.72 12.53 -1.78
C PRO A 114 -17.95 13.43 -0.81
N LYS A 115 -17.86 13.05 0.47
CA LYS A 115 -17.17 13.81 1.52
C LYS A 115 -15.71 13.43 1.70
N ASN A 116 -15.28 12.23 1.28
CA ASN A 116 -13.89 11.76 1.44
C ASN A 116 -13.16 11.77 0.09
N LYS A 117 -12.55 12.89 -0.27
CA LYS A 117 -11.77 13.05 -1.51
C LYS A 117 -10.54 12.15 -1.59
N LEU A 118 -10.04 11.67 -0.46
CA LEU A 118 -8.85 10.82 -0.34
C LEU A 118 -9.19 9.32 -0.22
N PHE A 119 -10.46 8.96 -0.31
CA PHE A 119 -10.91 7.58 -0.13
C PHE A 119 -10.12 6.58 -0.99
N PHE A 120 -10.00 6.87 -2.28
CA PHE A 120 -9.32 5.94 -3.18
C PHE A 120 -7.81 5.88 -2.92
N ASP A 121 -7.19 6.98 -2.50
CA ASP A 121 -5.77 7.00 -2.11
C ASP A 121 -5.52 6.14 -0.86
N GLN A 122 -6.41 6.22 0.13
CA GLN A 122 -6.37 5.37 1.33
C GLN A 122 -6.56 3.88 0.99
N PHE A 123 -7.54 3.57 0.17
CA PHE A 123 -7.79 2.21 -0.32
C PHE A 123 -6.60 1.66 -1.13
N ALA A 124 -6.08 2.46 -2.05
CA ALA A 124 -4.94 2.13 -2.87
C ALA A 124 -3.64 1.97 -2.06
N GLN A 125 -3.47 2.71 -0.97
CA GLN A 125 -2.37 2.53 -0.03
C GLN A 125 -2.39 1.10 0.54
N GLY A 126 -3.54 0.65 1.02
CA GLY A 126 -3.69 -0.71 1.55
C GLY A 126 -3.36 -1.79 0.51
N LEU A 127 -3.87 -1.62 -0.73
CA LEU A 127 -3.52 -2.48 -1.85
C LEU A 127 -2.00 -2.56 -2.06
N GLN A 128 -1.33 -1.41 -2.13
CA GLN A 128 0.10 -1.33 -2.42
C GLN A 128 0.95 -1.87 -1.27
N LEU A 129 0.59 -1.59 -0.02
CA LEU A 129 1.29 -2.11 1.15
C LEU A 129 1.19 -3.64 1.27
N LYS A 130 0.01 -4.21 0.91
CA LYS A 130 -0.20 -5.66 0.91
C LYS A 130 0.47 -6.35 -0.27
N SER A 131 0.67 -5.64 -1.38
CA SER A 131 1.29 -6.18 -2.59
C SER A 131 2.81 -6.33 -2.51
N TYR A 132 3.42 -5.89 -1.42
CA TYR A 132 4.85 -6.02 -1.21
C TYR A 132 5.28 -7.48 -1.16
N GLU A 133 6.29 -7.84 -1.92
CA GLU A 133 6.97 -9.13 -1.91
C GLU A 133 8.49 -8.92 -1.99
N PHE A 134 9.23 -9.59 -1.11
CA PHE A 134 10.69 -9.59 -1.13
C PHE A 134 11.18 -10.77 -1.98
N ASN A 135 11.48 -10.49 -3.25
CA ASN A 135 11.88 -11.51 -4.22
C ASN A 135 13.35 -11.37 -4.70
N LYS A 136 14.13 -10.53 -4.02
CA LYS A 136 15.47 -10.09 -4.46
C LYS A 136 16.44 -11.26 -4.71
N TYR A 137 16.32 -12.33 -3.94
CA TYR A 137 17.24 -13.49 -4.00
C TYR A 137 16.60 -14.74 -4.61
N LYS A 138 15.39 -14.62 -5.16
CA LYS A 138 14.73 -15.74 -5.82
C LYS A 138 15.16 -15.81 -7.29
N SER A 139 15.76 -16.95 -7.70
CA SER A 139 16.21 -17.18 -9.08
C SER A 139 15.07 -17.25 -10.10
N LYS A 140 13.86 -17.63 -9.71
CA LYS A 140 12.65 -17.70 -10.55
C LYS A 140 11.44 -17.16 -9.80
N SER A 141 11.21 -15.85 -9.85
CA SER A 141 9.95 -15.29 -9.40
C SER A 141 9.09 -14.95 -10.62
N LYS A 142 8.09 -15.81 -10.92
CA LYS A 142 7.02 -15.41 -11.86
C LYS A 142 6.07 -14.47 -11.08
N GLU A 143 6.49 -13.21 -10.92
CA GLU A 143 5.62 -12.21 -10.31
C GLU A 143 4.40 -12.00 -11.20
N LYS A 144 3.22 -12.30 -10.66
CA LYS A 144 1.97 -11.91 -11.30
C LYS A 144 1.80 -10.41 -11.11
N LYS A 145 1.71 -9.67 -12.22
CA LYS A 145 1.44 -8.23 -12.21
C LYS A 145 -0.06 -7.99 -12.19
N PHE A 146 -0.50 -7.16 -11.26
CA PHE A 146 -1.89 -6.73 -11.16
C PHE A 146 -2.02 -5.31 -11.68
N ASP A 147 -2.84 -5.13 -12.71
CA ASP A 147 -3.14 -3.82 -13.30
C ASP A 147 -4.49 -3.33 -12.78
N ILE A 148 -4.47 -2.23 -12.07
CA ILE A 148 -5.66 -1.52 -11.61
C ILE A 148 -5.81 -0.25 -12.44
N GLU A 149 -6.91 -0.14 -13.17
CA GLU A 149 -7.23 1.03 -13.95
C GLU A 149 -8.39 1.79 -13.32
N VAL A 150 -8.30 3.10 -13.25
CA VAL A 150 -9.41 3.98 -12.90
C VAL A 150 -9.86 4.72 -14.14
N LEU A 151 -11.07 4.46 -14.61
CA LEU A 151 -11.67 5.19 -15.71
C LEU A 151 -12.19 6.54 -15.22
N ASN A 152 -11.59 7.62 -15.73
CA ASN A 152 -11.86 9.02 -15.38
C ASN A 152 -12.31 9.81 -16.61
N LYS A 153 -13.54 9.60 -17.07
CA LYS A 153 -14.07 10.24 -18.28
C LYS A 153 -14.06 11.77 -18.18
N ASN A 154 -14.38 12.30 -17.02
CA ASN A 154 -14.51 13.75 -16.80
C ASN A 154 -13.20 14.46 -16.46
N LYS A 155 -12.08 13.74 -16.40
CA LYS A 155 -10.74 14.25 -16.04
C LYS A 155 -10.67 14.96 -14.68
N THR A 156 -11.66 14.73 -13.81
CA THR A 156 -11.79 15.40 -12.50
C THR A 156 -11.13 14.60 -11.38
N PHE A 157 -10.93 13.32 -11.58
CA PHE A 157 -10.30 12.43 -10.60
C PHE A 157 -8.77 12.56 -10.66
N LYS A 158 -8.18 12.88 -9.55
CA LYS A 158 -6.73 12.99 -9.38
C LYS A 158 -6.28 11.93 -8.39
N PHE A 159 -5.61 10.92 -8.88
CA PHE A 159 -4.99 9.86 -8.07
C PHE A 159 -3.50 10.15 -7.87
N ASN A 160 -2.98 9.85 -6.70
CA ASN A 160 -1.59 10.13 -6.29
C ASN A 160 -1.21 11.62 -6.27
N ASN A 161 -2.17 12.51 -6.13
CA ASN A 161 -1.86 13.91 -5.86
C ASN A 161 -1.39 14.15 -4.43
N ASP A 162 -1.68 13.21 -3.53
CA ASP A 162 -1.19 13.29 -2.17
C ASP A 162 0.19 12.64 -2.08
N LYS A 163 1.23 13.49 -2.16
CA LYS A 163 2.64 13.09 -1.93
C LYS A 163 2.81 12.32 -0.62
N LYS A 164 1.92 12.53 0.35
CA LYS A 164 1.92 11.84 1.64
C LYS A 164 1.78 10.33 1.49
N TYR A 165 0.73 9.84 0.79
CA TYR A 165 0.49 8.40 0.65
C TYR A 165 1.62 7.71 -0.12
N ARG A 166 2.13 8.36 -1.16
CA ARG A 166 3.28 7.85 -1.90
C ARG A 166 4.52 7.74 -0.99
N SER A 167 4.83 8.77 -0.24
CA SER A 167 5.98 8.78 0.67
C SER A 167 5.84 7.74 1.78
N LEU A 168 4.62 7.54 2.31
CA LEU A 168 4.34 6.50 3.31
C LEU A 168 4.60 5.10 2.75
N ILE A 169 4.15 4.82 1.52
CA ILE A 169 4.37 3.53 0.86
C ILE A 169 5.86 3.29 0.61
N GLU A 170 6.57 4.30 0.07
CA GLU A 170 8.01 4.21 -0.20
C GLU A 170 8.81 3.99 1.09
N GLY A 171 8.52 4.74 2.16
CA GLY A 171 9.17 4.57 3.45
C GLY A 171 8.90 3.22 4.11
N THR A 172 7.64 2.77 4.07
CA THR A 172 7.27 1.44 4.61
C THR A 172 7.93 0.31 3.82
N ASN A 173 7.99 0.41 2.50
CA ASN A 173 8.66 -0.60 1.68
C ASN A 173 10.17 -0.62 1.91
N LEU A 174 10.81 0.54 2.09
CA LEU A 174 12.22 0.60 2.50
C LEU A 174 12.46 -0.15 3.82
N THR A 175 11.58 0.05 4.81
CA THR A 175 11.67 -0.65 6.09
C THR A 175 11.49 -2.17 5.91
N LYS A 176 10.51 -2.59 5.11
CA LYS A 176 10.29 -4.01 4.80
C LYS A 176 11.49 -4.63 4.08
N ASP A 177 12.10 -3.90 3.14
CA ASP A 177 13.31 -4.35 2.45
C ASP A 177 14.46 -4.57 3.45
N LEU A 178 14.68 -3.62 4.36
CA LEU A 178 15.73 -3.74 5.38
C LEU A 178 15.49 -4.91 6.32
N VAL A 179 14.25 -5.12 6.77
CA VAL A 179 13.90 -6.25 7.66
C VAL A 179 14.02 -7.60 6.94
N SER A 180 13.77 -7.64 5.63
CA SER A 180 13.81 -8.88 4.85
C SER A 180 15.21 -9.27 4.36
N GLU A 181 16.19 -8.38 4.49
CA GLU A 181 17.58 -8.67 4.09
C GLU A 181 18.23 -9.66 5.05
N PRO A 182 18.96 -10.67 4.54
CA PRO A 182 19.71 -11.60 5.40
C PRO A 182 20.92 -10.91 6.04
N GLY A 183 21.32 -11.37 7.25
CA GLY A 183 22.38 -10.76 8.05
C GLY A 183 23.77 -10.73 7.41
N ASN A 184 24.06 -11.64 6.46
CA ASN A 184 25.29 -11.62 5.67
C ASN A 184 25.34 -10.47 4.65
N ILE A 185 24.17 -9.92 4.29
CA ILE A 185 24.04 -8.76 3.39
C ILE A 185 23.82 -7.49 4.23
N LEU A 186 22.82 -7.49 5.11
CA LEU A 186 22.54 -6.34 5.97
C LEU A 186 23.20 -6.54 7.33
N HIS A 187 24.51 -6.32 7.39
CA HIS A 187 25.28 -6.20 8.63
C HIS A 187 25.41 -4.73 9.05
N PRO A 188 25.87 -4.42 10.27
CA PRO A 188 25.86 -3.03 10.79
C PRO A 188 26.55 -1.99 9.89
N ASP A 189 27.68 -2.34 9.26
CA ASP A 189 28.38 -1.45 8.34
C ASP A 189 27.54 -1.11 7.09
N GLU A 190 26.92 -2.10 6.49
CA GLU A 190 26.07 -1.90 5.31
C GLU A 190 24.77 -1.18 5.69
N TYR A 191 24.21 -1.47 6.86
CA TYR A 191 23.02 -0.78 7.35
C TYR A 191 23.31 0.71 7.50
N ALA A 192 24.40 1.10 8.17
CA ALA A 192 24.82 2.49 8.29
C ALA A 192 25.00 3.17 6.92
N LYS A 193 25.62 2.49 5.94
CA LYS A 193 25.77 2.98 4.56
C LYS A 193 24.44 3.20 3.87
N ARG A 194 23.46 2.29 4.04
CA ARG A 194 22.12 2.44 3.45
C ARG A 194 21.37 3.62 4.04
N LEU A 195 21.47 3.82 5.36
CA LEU A 195 20.85 4.96 6.03
C LEU A 195 21.46 6.30 5.58
N LEU A 196 22.77 6.37 5.35
CA LEU A 196 23.44 7.56 4.79
C LEU A 196 22.82 8.01 3.45
N LYS A 197 22.35 7.07 2.62
CA LYS A 197 21.70 7.40 1.35
C LYS A 197 20.39 8.18 1.51
N LEU A 198 19.80 8.18 2.70
CA LEU A 198 18.56 8.91 2.98
C LEU A 198 18.77 10.44 2.97
N ARG A 199 20.03 10.91 2.99
CA ARG A 199 20.37 12.33 2.78
C ARG A 199 19.77 12.89 1.49
N LYS A 200 19.63 12.07 0.45
CA LYS A 200 19.00 12.47 -0.83
C LYS A 200 17.55 12.93 -0.69
N PHE A 201 16.88 12.54 0.40
CA PHE A 201 15.51 12.97 0.70
C PHE A 201 15.46 14.19 1.64
N GLY A 202 16.60 14.84 1.91
CA GLY A 202 16.68 16.03 2.76
C GLY A 202 16.80 15.75 4.25
N LEU A 203 17.04 14.48 4.66
CA LEU A 203 17.34 14.17 6.05
C LEU A 203 18.81 14.54 6.35
N LYS A 204 19.05 15.10 7.53
CA LYS A 204 20.39 15.13 8.11
C LYS A 204 20.66 13.77 8.72
N VAL A 205 21.73 13.10 8.27
CA VAL A 205 22.11 11.77 8.74
C VAL A 205 23.54 11.81 9.24
N ASP A 206 23.73 11.47 10.51
CA ASP A 206 25.05 11.35 11.14
C ASP A 206 25.27 9.91 11.58
N VAL A 207 26.48 9.40 11.29
CA VAL A 207 26.91 8.04 11.67
C VAL A 207 28.04 8.13 12.67
N PHE A 208 27.88 7.45 13.79
CA PHE A 208 28.84 7.37 14.88
C PHE A 208 29.43 5.96 14.91
N ASP A 209 30.66 5.82 14.58
CA ASP A 209 31.44 4.59 14.61
C ASP A 209 31.94 4.25 16.03
N LYS A 210 32.59 3.08 16.18
CA LYS A 210 33.16 2.61 17.45
C LYS A 210 34.05 3.64 18.14
N LYS A 211 34.89 4.36 17.38
CA LYS A 211 35.80 5.36 17.94
C LYS A 211 35.02 6.54 18.53
N LYS A 212 34.03 7.03 17.83
CA LYS A 212 33.17 8.15 18.26
C LYS A 212 32.27 7.74 19.42
N LEU A 213 31.71 6.52 19.39
CA LEU A 213 30.89 5.96 20.47
C LEU A 213 31.70 5.84 21.78
N LYS A 214 32.97 5.40 21.70
CA LYS A 214 33.87 5.32 22.87
C LYS A 214 34.12 6.70 23.47
N LYS A 215 34.36 7.73 22.65
CA LYS A 215 34.52 9.11 23.11
C LYS A 215 33.27 9.67 23.79
N LEU A 216 32.08 9.22 23.38
CA LEU A 216 30.80 9.61 23.97
C LEU A 216 30.42 8.79 25.21
N GLY A 217 31.26 7.85 25.65
CA GLY A 217 31.01 7.00 26.81
C GLY A 217 29.87 5.97 26.60
N MET A 218 29.50 5.66 25.35
CA MET A 218 28.42 4.72 25.02
C MET A 218 28.86 3.25 25.15
N ASN A 219 29.40 2.91 26.32
CA ASN A 219 30.01 1.59 26.55
C ASN A 219 29.02 0.43 26.56
N ALA A 220 27.79 0.64 27.02
CA ALA A 220 26.75 -0.38 26.98
C ALA A 220 26.42 -0.83 25.53
N LEU A 221 26.33 0.13 24.60
CA LEU A 221 26.14 -0.15 23.17
C LEU A 221 27.35 -0.92 22.60
N LEU A 222 28.55 -0.50 22.95
CA LEU A 222 29.78 -1.15 22.51
C LEU A 222 29.91 -2.56 23.09
N GLY A 223 29.45 -2.79 24.34
CA GLY A 223 29.43 -4.09 25.00
C GLY A 223 28.57 -5.11 24.26
N VAL A 224 27.42 -4.70 23.73
CA VAL A 224 26.56 -5.60 22.95
C VAL A 224 27.26 -6.12 21.69
N GLY A 225 28.05 -5.28 21.03
CA GLY A 225 28.72 -5.65 19.77
C GLY A 225 30.15 -6.18 19.93
N GLN A 226 30.69 -6.34 21.14
CA GLN A 226 32.12 -6.64 21.35
C GLN A 226 32.58 -7.99 20.83
N GLY A 227 31.68 -8.97 20.80
CA GLY A 227 31.96 -10.32 20.24
C GLY A 227 31.86 -10.41 18.72
N SER A 228 31.44 -9.35 18.05
CA SER A 228 31.30 -9.34 16.59
C SER A 228 32.55 -8.79 15.91
N ILE A 229 32.94 -9.40 14.77
CA ILE A 229 33.96 -8.83 13.88
C ILE A 229 33.49 -7.56 13.17
N ARG A 230 32.16 -7.28 13.17
CA ARG A 230 31.57 -6.08 12.59
C ARG A 230 31.50 -4.95 13.61
N GLY A 231 31.57 -3.71 13.12
CA GLY A 231 31.46 -2.55 13.97
C GLY A 231 30.06 -2.36 14.57
N SER A 232 29.99 -1.60 15.69
CA SER A 232 28.74 -1.07 16.23
C SER A 232 28.60 0.38 15.81
N TYR A 233 27.37 0.79 15.48
CA TYR A 233 27.06 2.13 15.01
C TYR A 233 25.88 2.72 15.74
N LEU A 234 25.88 4.03 15.93
CA LEU A 234 24.69 4.84 16.19
C LEU A 234 24.43 5.70 14.95
N VAL A 235 23.25 5.65 14.42
CA VAL A 235 22.85 6.50 13.30
C VAL A 235 21.71 7.40 13.76
N THR A 236 21.89 8.70 13.61
CA THR A 236 20.83 9.68 13.84
C THR A 236 20.29 10.19 12.51
N LEU A 237 18.95 10.27 12.44
CA LEU A 237 18.20 10.76 11.29
C LEU A 237 17.38 11.96 11.76
N GLU A 238 17.65 13.14 11.25
CA GLU A 238 16.93 14.36 11.64
C GLU A 238 16.15 14.91 10.45
N TRP A 239 14.86 15.17 10.67
CA TRP A 239 13.98 15.85 9.72
C TRP A 239 13.46 17.15 10.32
N LYS A 240 13.83 18.29 9.70
CA LYS A 240 13.34 19.62 10.07
C LYS A 240 12.20 20.04 9.13
N GLY A 241 11.05 19.39 9.29
CA GLY A 241 9.86 19.65 8.45
C GLY A 241 9.03 20.86 8.87
N SER A 242 9.37 21.52 9.98
CA SER A 242 8.65 22.67 10.53
C SER A 242 9.59 23.75 11.01
N ARG A 243 9.15 25.01 10.94
CA ARG A 243 9.82 26.16 11.58
C ARG A 243 9.48 26.30 13.07
N SER A 244 8.70 25.40 13.62
CA SER A 244 8.30 25.40 15.03
C SER A 244 9.54 25.28 15.95
N LYS A 245 9.55 26.04 17.05
CA LYS A 245 10.56 25.93 18.12
C LYS A 245 10.25 24.82 19.15
N LYS A 246 9.20 24.01 18.92
CA LYS A 246 8.86 22.89 19.79
C LYS A 246 9.97 21.83 19.79
N LYS A 247 10.09 21.11 20.92
CA LYS A 247 11.02 19.99 21.02
C LYS A 247 10.71 18.94 19.94
N PRO A 248 11.72 18.31 19.33
CA PRO A 248 11.51 17.26 18.34
C PRO A 248 10.89 16.02 19.00
N LEU A 249 10.09 15.27 18.22
CA LEU A 249 9.71 13.92 18.58
C LEU A 249 10.87 13.00 18.22
N ALA A 250 11.35 12.21 19.18
CA ALA A 250 12.44 11.26 18.98
C ALA A 250 11.91 9.82 19.01
N PHE A 251 12.36 9.02 18.05
CA PHE A 251 12.15 7.58 18.02
C PHE A 251 13.50 6.91 18.23
N VAL A 252 13.60 5.97 19.16
CA VAL A 252 14.82 5.21 19.44
C VAL A 252 14.54 3.74 19.13
N GLY A 253 15.40 3.12 18.34
CA GLY A 253 15.26 1.72 17.94
C GLY A 253 16.60 1.00 17.96
N LYS A 254 16.59 -0.31 18.24
CA LYS A 254 17.74 -1.20 18.12
C LYS A 254 17.71 -1.83 16.74
N GLY A 255 18.73 -1.55 15.91
CA GLY A 255 18.90 -2.11 14.58
C GLY A 255 19.59 -3.47 14.63
N VAL A 256 18.88 -4.52 15.03
CA VAL A 256 19.43 -5.89 15.05
C VAL A 256 19.51 -6.41 13.62
N CYS A 257 20.72 -6.75 13.16
CA CYS A 257 20.97 -7.24 11.81
C CYS A 257 20.83 -8.76 11.69
N PHE A 258 21.03 -9.49 12.80
CA PHE A 258 20.87 -10.94 12.87
C PHE A 258 20.46 -11.34 14.29
N ASP A 259 19.47 -12.20 14.37
CA ASP A 259 18.95 -12.76 15.61
C ASP A 259 18.62 -14.24 15.34
N THR A 260 19.04 -15.10 16.25
CA THR A 260 18.78 -16.54 16.16
C THR A 260 17.49 -16.97 16.86
N GLY A 261 16.78 -16.03 17.46
CA GLY A 261 15.55 -16.25 18.23
C GLY A 261 15.75 -16.27 19.71
#